data_d3c7b3174676c676efc70a05649e5a5b
#
_entry.id   d3c7b3174676c676efc70a05649e5a5b
#
_cell.length_a   1.000
_cell.length_b   1.000
_cell.length_c   1.000
_cell.angle_alpha   90.00
_cell.angle_beta   90.00
_cell.angle_gamma   90.00
#
_symmetry.space_group_name_H-M   'P 1'
#
loop_
_entity.id
_entity.type
_entity.pdbx_description
1 polymer ?
#
loop_
_entity_poly.entity_id
_entity_poly.type
_entity_poly.pdbx_seq_one_letter_code
_entity_poly.pdbx_strand_id
1 'polypeptide(L)'
;MLADTPHIDGPARGERSLPEGLSEEIVPDEGSVELPVRRMGLEQEFFLVDRKGELCDLADLFLWKCREAARARGLDPRCFVAESVNSLVEITTPPSYGVGEMVRHYLGNLELALEVASELGLALYPLGTYPLPISPALRDDPGYKLKAGIIGHGRFSHAGRCAGVHLHLELPAGTVWPDVKASLGAPASAQRELLGLYNLATALDPALVALTRACPFYEGKTNGFAARTVHYRGILGFEGLYTNLHEVGGLSPYASRVEDLIDQQRAHYRAWFAAMDLAGVERRLFAQADGNLHRASWNPVRLSRHGTVEIRSMDANFPEMVLAVCALIRGVAERVRRERLEVRQSRGVLTLEPDGDLLRVPIFSYLNGELLGAAATRGVLDQRVEAYVDSVVRFASPYLEEPDLIEPLGTSGSYRTTEREIVESFPDGGAALTREQGLALVRDACLRMDEQVATLRRKYDEAPPENEVDQGVARVIDIRSSPTISAEEAHPVSVLDARRSARAANKDLA
;
A
#
# COMPACT_ATOMS: atom_id res chain seq x y z
N MET A 1 -18.51 -36.18 53.16
CA MET A 1 -18.11 -35.43 54.35
C MET A 1 -17.76 -34.04 53.90
N LEU A 2 -18.65 -33.10 54.23
CA LEU A 2 -18.56 -31.68 53.96
C LEU A 2 -17.66 -31.06 55.04
N ALA A 3 -16.80 -30.13 54.67
CA ALA A 3 -16.10 -29.28 55.62
C ALA A 3 -16.19 -27.82 55.14
N ASP A 4 -16.66 -27.01 56.07
CA ASP A 4 -17.07 -25.63 56.08
C ASP A 4 -16.04 -24.61 55.58
N THR A 5 -16.55 -23.59 54.88
CA THR A 5 -15.89 -22.30 54.66
C THR A 5 -16.40 -21.26 55.66
N PRO A 6 -15.56 -20.43 56.28
CA PRO A 6 -16.02 -19.37 57.15
C PRO A 6 -16.38 -18.09 56.37
N HIS A 7 -17.54 -17.51 56.70
CA HIS A 7 -17.97 -16.16 56.37
C HIS A 7 -17.06 -15.10 57.07
N ILE A 8 -16.66 -14.08 56.34
CA ILE A 8 -16.09 -12.86 56.91
C ILE A 8 -17.04 -11.69 56.56
N ASP A 9 -17.64 -11.13 57.61
CA ASP A 9 -18.47 -9.91 57.56
C ASP A 9 -17.59 -8.69 57.30
N GLY A 10 -17.96 -7.91 56.27
CA GLY A 10 -17.34 -6.60 55.98
C GLY A 10 -18.27 -5.47 56.49
N PRO A 11 -17.72 -4.32 56.91
CA PRO A 11 -18.46 -3.24 57.52
C PRO A 11 -19.35 -2.43 56.57
N ALA A 12 -20.47 -1.94 57.12
CA ALA A 12 -21.50 -1.18 56.49
C ALA A 12 -21.03 0.06 55.75
N ARG A 13 -21.51 0.25 54.51
CA ARG A 13 -21.35 1.48 53.70
C ARG A 13 -22.25 2.58 54.27
N GLY A 14 -21.62 3.64 54.79
CA GLY A 14 -22.28 4.90 55.07
C GLY A 14 -22.59 5.63 53.75
N GLU A 15 -23.85 6.01 53.59
CA GLU A 15 -24.31 6.92 52.53
C GLU A 15 -23.67 8.29 52.70
N ARG A 16 -22.82 8.71 51.72
CA ARG A 16 -22.43 10.08 51.58
C ARG A 16 -23.26 10.70 50.45
N SER A 17 -24.13 11.64 50.81
CA SER A 17 -24.81 12.52 49.89
C SER A 17 -23.81 13.37 49.12
N LEU A 18 -23.92 13.36 47.78
CA LEU A 18 -23.20 14.21 46.89
C LEU A 18 -23.72 15.68 47.02
N PRO A 19 -22.85 16.70 46.93
CA PRO A 19 -23.31 18.09 46.95
C PRO A 19 -24.02 18.40 45.65
N GLU A 20 -25.22 19.02 45.75
CA GLU A 20 -25.96 19.68 44.68
C GLU A 20 -25.13 20.87 44.16
N GLY A 21 -24.85 20.91 42.85
CA GLY A 21 -24.24 22.08 42.22
C GLY A 21 -23.15 21.76 41.21
N LEU A 22 -23.32 20.76 40.33
CA LEU A 22 -22.58 20.73 39.09
C LEU A 22 -23.48 21.33 38.00
N SER A 23 -23.13 22.57 37.59
CA SER A 23 -23.59 23.19 36.37
C SER A 23 -23.43 22.21 35.21
N GLU A 24 -24.49 22.05 34.40
CA GLU A 24 -24.42 21.41 33.11
C GLU A 24 -23.21 21.96 32.36
N GLU A 25 -22.14 21.16 32.22
CA GLU A 25 -21.10 21.44 31.27
C GLU A 25 -21.79 21.48 29.91
N ILE A 26 -21.90 22.69 29.37
CA ILE A 26 -22.27 22.95 27.99
C ILE A 26 -21.22 22.15 27.16
N VAL A 27 -21.61 20.98 26.65
CA VAL A 27 -20.88 20.31 25.61
C VAL A 27 -20.78 21.30 24.46
N PRO A 28 -19.58 21.74 24.05
CA PRO A 28 -19.50 22.68 22.93
C PRO A 28 -20.16 22.00 21.74
N ASP A 29 -21.10 22.73 21.14
CA ASP A 29 -21.65 22.39 19.82
C ASP A 29 -20.48 22.00 18.93
N GLU A 30 -20.47 20.75 18.36
CA GLU A 30 -19.46 20.28 17.41
C GLU A 30 -19.55 21.04 16.08
N GLY A 31 -19.64 22.39 16.16
CA GLY A 31 -19.61 23.29 15.04
C GLY A 31 -18.29 23.10 14.29
N SER A 32 -18.37 22.62 13.08
CA SER A 32 -17.39 22.63 11.99
C SER A 32 -15.91 22.71 12.44
N VAL A 33 -15.44 21.73 13.18
CA VAL A 33 -14.00 21.52 13.34
C VAL A 33 -13.48 21.08 11.98
N GLU A 34 -12.74 21.97 11.32
CA GLU A 34 -12.09 21.68 10.05
C GLU A 34 -11.18 20.47 10.25
N LEU A 35 -11.50 19.38 9.56
CA LEU A 35 -10.73 18.14 9.70
C LEU A 35 -9.33 18.36 9.13
N PRO A 36 -8.25 17.98 9.85
CA PRO A 36 -6.88 18.14 9.37
C PRO A 36 -6.70 17.42 8.05
N VAL A 37 -6.08 18.10 7.08
CA VAL A 37 -5.76 17.50 5.77
C VAL A 37 -4.81 16.31 5.99
N ARG A 38 -5.10 15.18 5.37
CA ARG A 38 -4.27 13.97 5.42
C ARG A 38 -3.34 13.92 4.22
N ARG A 39 -2.11 13.50 4.46
CA ARG A 39 -1.12 13.32 3.40
C ARG A 39 -1.31 11.97 2.71
N MET A 40 -0.80 11.89 1.50
CA MET A 40 -0.71 10.67 0.72
C MET A 40 0.71 10.51 0.16
N GLY A 41 1.08 9.30 -0.22
CA GLY A 41 2.38 9.00 -0.83
C GLY A 41 2.23 7.85 -1.82
N LEU A 42 3.00 7.90 -2.90
CA LEU A 42 2.99 6.94 -3.98
C LEU A 42 4.35 6.24 -4.06
N GLU A 43 4.33 4.94 -4.30
CA GLU A 43 5.48 4.09 -4.62
C GLU A 43 5.17 3.31 -5.89
N GLN A 44 6.07 3.31 -6.86
CA GLN A 44 5.96 2.47 -8.06
C GLN A 44 7.25 1.73 -8.33
N GLU A 45 7.11 0.43 -8.60
CA GLU A 45 8.20 -0.45 -8.99
C GLU A 45 8.38 -0.45 -10.52
N PHE A 46 9.64 -0.55 -10.98
CA PHE A 46 9.99 -0.57 -12.41
C PHE A 46 11.05 -1.64 -12.67
N PHE A 47 10.89 -2.36 -13.78
CA PHE A 47 11.97 -3.20 -14.27
C PHE A 47 13.02 -2.35 -14.98
N LEU A 48 14.29 -2.62 -14.69
CA LEU A 48 15.42 -1.99 -15.32
C LEU A 48 15.84 -2.82 -16.55
N VAL A 49 15.84 -2.19 -17.72
CA VAL A 49 16.15 -2.85 -19.00
C VAL A 49 17.21 -2.09 -19.79
N ASP A 50 17.90 -2.77 -20.70
CA ASP A 50 18.78 -2.12 -21.67
C ASP A 50 17.99 -1.56 -22.88
N ARG A 51 18.69 -0.90 -23.80
CA ARG A 51 18.09 -0.33 -25.02
C ARG A 51 17.49 -1.39 -25.96
N LYS A 52 17.80 -2.67 -25.77
CA LYS A 52 17.21 -3.77 -26.55
C LYS A 52 15.94 -4.31 -25.87
N GLY A 53 15.66 -3.90 -24.65
CA GLY A 53 14.54 -4.39 -23.82
C GLY A 53 14.90 -5.57 -22.94
N GLU A 54 16.18 -5.99 -22.86
CA GLU A 54 16.65 -7.05 -21.97
C GLU A 54 16.78 -6.55 -20.53
N LEU A 55 16.41 -7.40 -19.56
CA LEU A 55 16.57 -7.08 -18.13
C LEU A 55 18.06 -6.86 -17.78
N CYS A 56 18.30 -5.86 -16.92
CA CYS A 56 19.64 -5.50 -16.46
C CYS A 56 19.73 -5.54 -14.93
N ASP A 57 20.71 -6.28 -14.40
CA ASP A 57 21.01 -6.35 -12.96
C ASP A 57 21.91 -5.18 -12.51
N LEU A 58 21.52 -3.95 -12.87
CA LEU A 58 22.29 -2.71 -12.62
C LEU A 58 21.57 -1.77 -11.63
N ALA A 59 20.61 -2.25 -10.87
CA ALA A 59 19.81 -1.41 -9.96
C ALA A 59 20.69 -0.62 -8.97
N ASP A 60 21.75 -1.19 -8.42
CA ASP A 60 22.61 -0.48 -7.47
C ASP A 60 23.33 0.70 -8.08
N LEU A 61 23.87 0.57 -9.29
CA LEU A 61 24.50 1.65 -10.03
C LEU A 61 23.48 2.73 -10.40
N PHE A 62 22.34 2.32 -10.93
CA PHE A 62 21.24 3.22 -11.29
C PHE A 62 20.77 4.04 -10.10
N LEU A 63 20.43 3.39 -8.98
CA LEU A 63 19.95 4.04 -7.76
C LEU A 63 21.01 4.96 -7.13
N TRP A 64 22.28 4.58 -7.18
CA TRP A 64 23.35 5.45 -6.72
C TRP A 64 23.40 6.74 -7.54
N LYS A 65 23.34 6.63 -8.88
CA LYS A 65 23.31 7.79 -9.78
C LYS A 65 22.06 8.66 -9.56
N CYS A 66 20.87 8.05 -9.44
CA CYS A 66 19.63 8.80 -9.15
C CYS A 66 19.75 9.58 -7.84
N ARG A 67 20.29 8.97 -6.80
CA ARG A 67 20.47 9.65 -5.49
C ARG A 67 21.48 10.79 -5.56
N GLU A 68 22.55 10.68 -6.34
CA GLU A 68 23.51 11.76 -6.59
C GLU A 68 22.84 12.91 -7.36
N ALA A 69 22.12 12.60 -8.43
CA ALA A 69 21.39 13.59 -9.23
C ALA A 69 20.28 14.28 -8.41
N ALA A 70 19.55 13.53 -7.57
CA ALA A 70 18.53 14.07 -6.67
C ALA A 70 19.11 15.10 -5.69
N ARG A 71 20.24 14.78 -5.04
CA ARG A 71 20.93 15.73 -4.15
C ARG A 71 21.33 17.00 -4.88
N ALA A 72 21.87 16.88 -6.11
CA ALA A 72 22.29 18.02 -6.91
C ALA A 72 21.12 18.96 -7.30
N ARG A 73 19.88 18.41 -7.38
CA ARG A 73 18.65 19.15 -7.74
C ARG A 73 17.79 19.54 -6.55
N GLY A 74 18.23 19.25 -5.32
CA GLY A 74 17.43 19.51 -4.10
C GLY A 74 16.21 18.60 -3.94
N LEU A 75 16.16 17.47 -4.66
CA LEU A 75 15.15 16.42 -4.47
C LEU A 75 15.56 15.43 -3.35
N ASP A 76 14.59 14.70 -2.81
CA ASP A 76 14.88 13.74 -1.76
C ASP A 76 15.48 12.44 -2.34
N PRO A 77 16.77 12.14 -2.05
CA PRO A 77 17.41 10.94 -2.56
C PRO A 77 16.82 9.64 -2.01
N ARG A 78 16.02 9.70 -0.94
CA ARG A 78 15.35 8.54 -0.34
C ARG A 78 14.19 8.03 -1.20
N CYS A 79 13.75 8.83 -2.18
CA CYS A 79 12.71 8.44 -3.13
C CYS A 79 13.15 7.37 -4.15
N PHE A 80 14.42 6.96 -4.18
CA PHE A 80 14.96 5.96 -5.09
C PHE A 80 15.39 4.72 -4.29
N VAL A 81 14.57 3.67 -4.32
CA VAL A 81 14.62 2.53 -3.39
C VAL A 81 15.00 1.24 -4.13
N ALA A 82 15.73 0.38 -3.42
CA ALA A 82 16.13 -0.93 -3.94
C ALA A 82 15.08 -1.99 -3.62
N GLU A 83 14.77 -2.82 -4.62
CA GLU A 83 13.85 -3.94 -4.50
C GLU A 83 14.55 -5.30 -4.31
N SER A 84 13.76 -6.38 -4.20
CA SER A 84 14.22 -7.73 -3.88
C SER A 84 15.19 -8.37 -4.87
N VAL A 85 15.21 -7.87 -6.12
CA VAL A 85 16.08 -8.34 -7.19
C VAL A 85 16.86 -7.17 -7.82
N ASN A 86 17.98 -7.48 -8.46
CA ASN A 86 18.90 -6.47 -9.00
C ASN A 86 18.41 -5.83 -10.31
N SER A 87 17.32 -6.31 -10.88
CA SER A 87 16.67 -5.77 -12.08
C SER A 87 15.37 -5.02 -11.79
N LEU A 88 15.05 -4.77 -10.52
CA LEU A 88 13.85 -4.04 -10.09
C LEU A 88 14.23 -2.88 -9.18
N VAL A 89 13.62 -1.73 -9.40
CA VAL A 89 13.81 -0.50 -8.62
C VAL A 89 12.45 0.07 -8.25
N GLU A 90 12.39 0.82 -7.15
CA GLU A 90 11.18 1.52 -6.71
C GLU A 90 11.44 3.02 -6.70
N ILE A 91 10.51 3.80 -7.23
CA ILE A 91 10.49 5.26 -7.19
C ILE A 91 9.29 5.69 -6.35
N THR A 92 9.56 6.49 -5.32
CA THR A 92 8.53 6.93 -4.36
C THR A 92 8.34 8.44 -4.42
N THR A 93 7.29 8.95 -3.78
CA THR A 93 7.09 10.38 -3.57
C THR A 93 7.32 10.76 -2.10
N PRO A 94 7.69 12.02 -1.81
CA PRO A 94 7.50 12.56 -0.47
C PRO A 94 6.00 12.55 -0.10
N PRO A 95 5.65 12.59 1.21
CA PRO A 95 4.28 12.78 1.64
C PRO A 95 3.70 14.10 1.14
N SER A 96 2.56 14.04 0.45
CA SER A 96 1.90 15.17 -0.23
C SER A 96 0.50 15.43 0.33
N TYR A 97 0.09 16.69 0.46
CA TYR A 97 -1.20 17.06 1.03
C TYR A 97 -2.37 16.93 0.05
N GLY A 98 -2.11 16.87 -1.25
CA GLY A 98 -3.12 16.72 -2.29
C GLY A 98 -2.62 15.96 -3.50
N VAL A 99 -3.53 15.63 -4.41
CA VAL A 99 -3.22 14.89 -5.64
C VAL A 99 -2.26 15.69 -6.52
N GLY A 100 -2.50 16.98 -6.74
CA GLY A 100 -1.65 17.83 -7.59
C GLY A 100 -0.19 17.90 -7.10
N GLU A 101 0.02 18.02 -5.77
CA GLU A 101 1.37 17.98 -5.19
C GLU A 101 2.03 16.63 -5.39
N MET A 102 1.31 15.52 -5.15
CA MET A 102 1.81 14.17 -5.38
C MET A 102 2.19 13.96 -6.84
N VAL A 103 1.37 14.42 -7.80
CA VAL A 103 1.65 14.35 -9.24
C VAL A 103 2.95 15.06 -9.58
N ARG A 104 3.16 16.29 -9.09
CA ARG A 104 4.41 17.02 -9.33
C ARG A 104 5.64 16.31 -8.79
N HIS A 105 5.56 15.77 -7.56
CA HIS A 105 6.65 14.98 -6.98
C HIS A 105 6.94 13.70 -7.77
N TYR A 106 5.88 12.96 -8.13
CA TYR A 106 6.01 11.73 -8.89
C TYR A 106 6.66 11.96 -10.25
N LEU A 107 6.15 12.92 -11.03
CA LEU A 107 6.67 13.24 -12.35
C LEU A 107 8.10 13.78 -12.29
N GLY A 108 8.43 14.61 -11.29
CA GLY A 108 9.79 15.13 -11.11
C GLY A 108 10.80 14.02 -10.79
N ASN A 109 10.43 13.05 -9.97
CA ASN A 109 11.28 11.90 -9.66
C ASN A 109 11.41 10.94 -10.86
N LEU A 110 10.33 10.73 -11.64
CA LEU A 110 10.39 9.94 -12.86
C LEU A 110 11.27 10.60 -13.93
N GLU A 111 11.12 11.89 -14.18
CA GLU A 111 11.93 12.61 -15.13
C GLU A 111 13.43 12.45 -14.82
N LEU A 112 13.82 12.68 -13.56
CA LEU A 112 15.21 12.46 -13.12
C LEU A 112 15.64 11.00 -13.35
N ALA A 113 14.80 10.03 -13.03
CA ALA A 113 15.10 8.62 -13.20
C ALA A 113 15.29 8.24 -14.67
N LEU A 114 14.44 8.76 -15.57
CA LEU A 114 14.53 8.55 -17.02
C LEU A 114 15.80 9.16 -17.61
N GLU A 115 16.19 10.36 -17.19
CA GLU A 115 17.45 10.99 -17.61
C GLU A 115 18.66 10.13 -17.18
N VAL A 116 18.71 9.70 -15.91
CA VAL A 116 19.78 8.83 -15.41
C VAL A 116 19.81 7.49 -16.13
N ALA A 117 18.63 6.89 -16.39
CA ALA A 117 18.55 5.65 -17.17
C ALA A 117 19.13 5.87 -18.58
N SER A 118 18.76 6.94 -19.26
CA SER A 118 19.26 7.28 -20.60
C SER A 118 20.80 7.47 -20.62
N GLU A 119 21.37 8.17 -19.62
CA GLU A 119 22.82 8.34 -19.47
C GLU A 119 23.56 7.00 -19.32
N LEU A 120 22.94 6.05 -18.63
CA LEU A 120 23.50 4.70 -18.42
C LEU A 120 23.23 3.74 -19.58
N GLY A 121 22.49 4.17 -20.62
CA GLY A 121 22.05 3.29 -21.70
C GLY A 121 20.97 2.29 -21.31
N LEU A 122 20.21 2.62 -20.27
CA LEU A 122 19.11 1.84 -19.70
C LEU A 122 17.76 2.51 -20.00
N ALA A 123 16.68 1.80 -19.67
CA ALA A 123 15.30 2.31 -19.65
C ALA A 123 14.53 1.68 -18.49
N LEU A 124 13.39 2.30 -18.11
CA LEU A 124 12.47 1.80 -17.12
C LEU A 124 11.24 1.20 -17.80
N TYR A 125 10.96 -0.07 -17.52
CA TYR A 125 9.76 -0.74 -18.03
C TYR A 125 8.67 -0.71 -16.95
N PRO A 126 7.48 -0.11 -17.23
CA PRO A 126 6.54 0.29 -16.20
C PRO A 126 5.44 -0.74 -15.88
N LEU A 127 5.34 -1.88 -16.59
CA LEU A 127 4.19 -2.77 -16.47
C LEU A 127 4.35 -3.80 -15.36
N GLY A 128 3.22 -4.35 -14.90
CA GLY A 128 3.13 -5.23 -13.75
C GLY A 128 3.87 -6.56 -13.86
N THR A 129 4.24 -7.01 -15.08
CA THR A 129 5.09 -8.19 -15.30
C THR A 129 6.03 -7.99 -16.47
N TYR A 130 7.28 -8.49 -16.35
CA TYR A 130 8.15 -8.57 -17.52
C TYR A 130 7.63 -9.69 -18.45
N PRO A 131 7.48 -9.42 -19.77
CA PRO A 131 6.69 -10.28 -20.64
C PRO A 131 7.36 -11.62 -20.99
N LEU A 132 8.68 -11.71 -20.92
CA LEU A 132 9.45 -12.90 -21.30
C LEU A 132 9.88 -13.75 -20.08
N PRO A 133 10.23 -15.03 -20.26
CA PRO A 133 10.77 -15.84 -19.20
C PRO A 133 12.07 -15.25 -18.63
N ILE A 134 12.17 -15.15 -17.31
CA ILE A 134 13.32 -14.61 -16.61
C ILE A 134 13.67 -15.45 -15.37
N SER A 135 14.94 -15.37 -14.99
CA SER A 135 15.44 -15.88 -13.71
C SER A 135 16.01 -14.72 -12.91
N PRO A 136 15.18 -14.04 -12.10
CA PRO A 136 15.58 -12.84 -11.38
C PRO A 136 16.73 -13.13 -10.41
N ALA A 137 17.79 -12.31 -10.44
CA ALA A 137 18.89 -12.39 -9.49
C ALA A 137 18.49 -11.75 -8.17
N LEU A 138 18.31 -12.59 -7.14
CA LEU A 138 17.99 -12.11 -5.80
C LEU A 138 19.11 -11.19 -5.26
N ARG A 139 18.73 -10.04 -4.73
CA ARG A 139 19.66 -9.12 -4.08
C ARG A 139 20.37 -9.77 -2.91
N ASP A 140 21.65 -9.43 -2.72
CA ASP A 140 22.45 -9.89 -1.58
C ASP A 140 22.08 -9.12 -0.30
N ASP A 141 20.84 -9.34 0.16
CA ASP A 141 20.28 -8.79 1.39
C ASP A 141 19.84 -9.91 2.33
N PRO A 142 20.25 -9.87 3.62
CA PRO A 142 19.89 -10.94 4.57
C PRO A 142 18.37 -11.13 4.75
N GLY A 143 17.59 -10.05 4.68
CA GLY A 143 16.12 -10.10 4.82
C GLY A 143 15.46 -10.81 3.64
N TYR A 144 15.89 -10.53 2.40
CA TYR A 144 15.37 -11.20 1.21
C TYR A 144 15.81 -12.65 1.13
N LYS A 145 17.06 -12.96 1.48
CA LYS A 145 17.55 -14.35 1.57
C LYS A 145 16.76 -15.17 2.59
N LEU A 146 16.47 -14.55 3.74
CA LEU A 146 15.65 -15.17 4.78
C LEU A 146 14.24 -15.47 4.26
N LYS A 147 13.58 -14.51 3.60
CA LYS A 147 12.26 -14.69 2.98
C LYS A 147 12.26 -15.80 1.95
N ALA A 148 13.25 -15.83 1.05
CA ALA A 148 13.38 -16.86 0.04
C ALA A 148 13.58 -18.24 0.66
N GLY A 149 14.32 -18.35 1.76
CA GLY A 149 14.49 -19.58 2.53
C GLY A 149 13.20 -20.08 3.17
N ILE A 150 12.37 -19.17 3.72
CA ILE A 150 11.12 -19.53 4.38
C ILE A 150 10.02 -19.87 3.36
N ILE A 151 9.84 -19.05 2.34
CA ILE A 151 8.80 -19.20 1.30
C ILE A 151 9.16 -20.32 0.31
N GLY A 152 10.45 -20.55 0.10
CA GLY A 152 11.02 -21.40 -0.93
C GLY A 152 11.44 -20.60 -2.18
N HIS A 153 12.66 -20.82 -2.68
CA HIS A 153 13.24 -20.05 -3.78
C HIS A 153 12.38 -20.03 -5.05
N GLY A 154 11.74 -21.17 -5.41
CA GLY A 154 10.85 -21.25 -6.57
C GLY A 154 9.66 -20.29 -6.46
N ARG A 155 8.95 -20.31 -5.34
CA ARG A 155 7.83 -19.39 -5.09
C ARG A 155 8.28 -17.95 -4.92
N PHE A 156 9.40 -17.71 -4.22
CA PHE A 156 9.91 -16.37 -4.02
C PHE A 156 10.34 -15.69 -5.33
N SER A 157 10.68 -16.46 -6.37
CA SER A 157 11.02 -15.91 -7.69
C SER A 157 9.88 -15.10 -8.35
N HIS A 158 8.61 -15.34 -7.96
CA HIS A 158 7.49 -14.52 -8.42
C HIS A 158 7.62 -13.04 -7.98
N ALA A 159 8.26 -12.77 -6.83
CA ALA A 159 8.53 -11.40 -6.39
C ALA A 159 9.40 -10.61 -7.37
N GLY A 160 10.38 -11.27 -8.00
CA GLY A 160 11.24 -10.62 -9.00
C GLY A 160 10.69 -10.61 -10.42
N ARG A 161 9.51 -11.20 -10.66
CA ARG A 161 8.82 -11.21 -11.96
C ARG A 161 7.66 -10.23 -12.03
N CYS A 162 7.31 -9.63 -10.92
CA CYS A 162 6.16 -8.74 -10.79
C CYS A 162 6.58 -7.39 -10.23
N ALA A 163 5.96 -6.33 -10.74
CA ALA A 163 6.08 -4.96 -10.26
C ALA A 163 4.71 -4.40 -9.87
N GLY A 164 4.65 -3.56 -8.86
CA GLY A 164 3.42 -3.00 -8.31
C GLY A 164 3.45 -1.51 -8.08
N VAL A 165 2.28 -1.00 -7.72
CA VAL A 165 2.08 0.35 -7.21
C VAL A 165 1.50 0.26 -5.81
N HIS A 166 2.04 1.07 -4.90
CA HIS A 166 1.54 1.18 -3.54
C HIS A 166 1.12 2.61 -3.26
N LEU A 167 -0.03 2.77 -2.60
CA LEU A 167 -0.51 4.08 -2.18
C LEU A 167 -0.65 4.12 -0.66
N HIS A 168 -0.08 5.14 -0.05
CA HIS A 168 -0.15 5.41 1.36
C HIS A 168 -1.16 6.52 1.66
N LEU A 169 -2.09 6.27 2.57
CA LEU A 169 -3.01 7.26 3.12
C LEU A 169 -2.67 7.48 4.59
N GLU A 170 -2.34 8.71 4.96
CA GLU A 170 -1.97 9.07 6.33
C GLU A 170 -3.12 8.84 7.30
N LEU A 171 -2.81 8.24 8.44
CA LEU A 171 -3.73 8.00 9.53
C LEU A 171 -3.62 9.10 10.61
N PRO A 172 -4.65 9.28 11.44
CA PRO A 172 -4.56 10.17 12.59
C PRO A 172 -3.37 9.82 13.48
N ALA A 173 -2.67 10.85 13.98
CA ALA A 173 -1.54 10.67 14.89
C ALA A 173 -1.93 9.82 16.11
N GLY A 174 -1.04 8.93 16.52
CA GLY A 174 -1.23 8.05 17.68
C GLY A 174 -2.10 6.82 17.44
N THR A 175 -2.64 6.60 16.22
CA THR A 175 -3.40 5.38 15.89
C THR A 175 -2.53 4.18 15.55
N VAL A 176 -1.28 4.43 15.13
CA VAL A 176 -0.29 3.39 14.81
C VAL A 176 1.02 3.74 15.50
N TRP A 177 1.61 2.76 16.20
CA TRP A 177 2.93 2.88 16.82
C TRP A 177 4.05 2.70 15.78
N PRO A 178 5.28 3.22 16.03
CA PRO A 178 6.40 3.05 15.10
C PRO A 178 6.77 1.59 14.77
N ASP A 179 6.44 0.65 15.66
CA ASP A 179 6.59 -0.80 15.43
C ASP A 179 5.41 -1.42 14.66
N VAL A 180 4.57 -0.58 14.05
CA VAL A 180 3.43 -0.94 13.18
C VAL A 180 2.24 -1.56 13.92
N LYS A 181 2.11 -1.36 15.23
CA LYS A 181 0.96 -1.82 16.00
C LYS A 181 -0.17 -0.79 16.00
N ALA A 182 -1.41 -1.24 15.78
CA ALA A 182 -2.58 -0.41 16.03
C ALA A 182 -2.69 -0.04 17.51
N SER A 183 -3.08 1.19 17.82
CA SER A 183 -3.10 1.74 19.17
C SER A 183 -4.52 1.87 19.73
N LEU A 184 -4.75 1.30 20.90
CA LEU A 184 -5.99 1.49 21.67
C LEU A 184 -6.04 2.82 22.41
N GLY A 185 -4.91 3.50 22.57
CA GLY A 185 -4.80 4.76 23.28
C GLY A 185 -5.19 6.01 22.48
N ALA A 186 -5.51 5.86 21.20
CA ALA A 186 -5.95 6.96 20.36
C ALA A 186 -7.37 7.41 20.71
N PRO A 187 -7.74 8.69 20.52
CA PRO A 187 -9.12 9.17 20.68
C PRO A 187 -10.13 8.37 19.83
N ALA A 188 -11.38 8.25 20.29
CA ALA A 188 -12.42 7.47 19.60
C ALA A 188 -12.66 7.95 18.15
N SER A 189 -12.60 9.25 17.89
CA SER A 189 -12.70 9.82 16.53
C SER A 189 -11.55 9.34 15.63
N ALA A 190 -10.33 9.33 16.14
CA ALA A 190 -9.15 8.85 15.41
C ALA A 190 -9.21 7.33 15.14
N GLN A 191 -9.71 6.55 16.11
CA GLN A 191 -9.94 5.12 15.91
C GLN A 191 -11.01 4.85 14.84
N ARG A 192 -12.11 5.64 14.80
CA ARG A 192 -13.13 5.53 13.74
C ARG A 192 -12.55 5.85 12.36
N GLU A 193 -11.73 6.90 12.24
CA GLU A 193 -11.05 7.26 10.98
C GLU A 193 -10.09 6.14 10.52
N LEU A 194 -9.28 5.58 11.45
CA LEU A 194 -8.44 4.42 11.16
C LEU A 194 -9.25 3.24 10.60
N LEU A 195 -10.32 2.86 11.29
CA LEU A 195 -11.17 1.73 10.88
C LEU A 195 -11.88 2.02 9.55
N GLY A 196 -12.38 3.24 9.36
CA GLY A 196 -12.99 3.67 8.11
C GLY A 196 -12.04 3.54 6.93
N LEU A 197 -10.83 4.08 7.03
CA LEU A 197 -9.82 4.01 5.96
C LEU A 197 -9.31 2.57 5.72
N TYR A 198 -9.09 1.78 6.77
CA TYR A 198 -8.66 0.39 6.63
C TYR A 198 -9.73 -0.48 5.95
N ASN A 199 -10.98 -0.37 6.39
CA ASN A 199 -12.10 -1.12 5.81
C ASN A 199 -12.39 -0.65 4.38
N LEU A 200 -12.29 0.66 4.11
CA LEU A 200 -12.39 1.19 2.76
C LEU A 200 -11.31 0.60 1.84
N ALA A 201 -10.05 0.63 2.26
CA ALA A 201 -8.96 0.06 1.49
C ALA A 201 -9.18 -1.44 1.20
N THR A 202 -9.69 -2.19 2.19
CA THR A 202 -10.09 -3.60 2.01
C THR A 202 -11.21 -3.74 0.98
N ALA A 203 -12.24 -2.89 1.03
CA ALA A 203 -13.35 -2.90 0.09
C ALA A 203 -12.89 -2.57 -1.34
N LEU A 204 -11.94 -1.68 -1.52
CA LEU A 204 -11.45 -1.27 -2.84
C LEU A 204 -10.66 -2.37 -3.58
N ASP A 205 -10.14 -3.38 -2.88
CA ASP A 205 -9.20 -4.35 -3.44
C ASP A 205 -9.63 -4.97 -4.80
N PRO A 206 -10.85 -5.52 -4.99
CA PRO A 206 -11.22 -6.07 -6.29
C PRO A 206 -11.34 -5.03 -7.42
N ALA A 207 -11.79 -3.82 -7.10
CA ALA A 207 -11.87 -2.74 -8.09
C ALA A 207 -10.46 -2.31 -8.55
N LEU A 208 -9.52 -2.19 -7.62
CA LEU A 208 -8.14 -1.84 -7.91
C LEU A 208 -7.45 -2.93 -8.74
N VAL A 209 -7.63 -4.20 -8.37
CA VAL A 209 -7.12 -5.33 -9.17
C VAL A 209 -7.68 -5.28 -10.59
N ALA A 210 -8.98 -4.97 -10.78
CA ALA A 210 -9.58 -4.93 -12.10
C ALA A 210 -9.10 -3.75 -12.96
N LEU A 211 -9.02 -2.55 -12.36
CA LEU A 211 -8.67 -1.30 -13.08
C LEU A 211 -7.19 -1.23 -13.44
N THR A 212 -6.30 -1.76 -12.59
CA THR A 212 -4.84 -1.63 -12.79
C THR A 212 -4.23 -2.77 -13.59
N ARG A 213 -5.02 -3.72 -14.12
CA ARG A 213 -4.49 -4.84 -14.91
C ARG A 213 -3.49 -4.37 -15.97
N ALA A 214 -2.22 -4.74 -15.77
CA ALA A 214 -1.10 -4.37 -16.62
C ALA A 214 -0.08 -5.53 -16.77
N CYS A 215 -0.57 -6.77 -16.73
CA CYS A 215 0.21 -7.98 -16.89
C CYS A 215 -0.18 -8.71 -18.17
N PRO A 216 0.02 -8.14 -19.38
CA PRO A 216 -0.46 -8.72 -20.63
C PRO A 216 0.14 -10.10 -20.89
N PHE A 217 1.39 -10.29 -20.49
CA PHE A 217 2.12 -11.55 -20.65
C PHE A 217 2.86 -11.90 -19.36
N TYR A 218 2.93 -13.18 -19.08
CA TYR A 218 3.72 -13.74 -17.99
C TYR A 218 4.51 -14.95 -18.50
N GLU A 219 5.85 -14.89 -18.40
CA GLU A 219 6.74 -15.91 -18.92
C GLU A 219 6.49 -16.27 -20.41
N GLY A 220 6.29 -15.26 -21.24
CA GLY A 220 6.11 -15.40 -22.69
C GLY A 220 4.73 -15.82 -23.15
N LYS A 221 3.74 -15.85 -22.27
CA LYS A 221 2.36 -16.28 -22.59
C LYS A 221 1.33 -15.28 -22.08
N THR A 222 0.24 -15.12 -22.83
CA THR A 222 -0.97 -14.52 -22.27
C THR A 222 -1.58 -15.45 -21.25
N ASN A 223 -2.03 -14.94 -20.15
CA ASN A 223 -2.64 -15.73 -19.08
C ASN A 223 -4.13 -15.46 -18.92
N GLY A 224 -4.64 -14.35 -19.42
CA GLY A 224 -6.05 -13.95 -19.29
C GLY A 224 -6.47 -13.66 -17.84
N PHE A 225 -5.53 -13.42 -16.94
CA PHE A 225 -5.80 -13.09 -15.53
C PHE A 225 -4.78 -12.07 -15.00
N ALA A 226 -5.07 -11.43 -13.88
CA ALA A 226 -4.17 -10.51 -13.18
C ALA A 226 -2.98 -11.28 -12.60
N ALA A 227 -1.93 -11.50 -13.39
CA ALA A 227 -0.83 -12.41 -13.09
C ALA A 227 -0.13 -12.05 -11.77
N ARG A 228 0.16 -10.75 -11.53
CA ARG A 228 0.77 -10.30 -10.29
C ARG A 228 -0.09 -10.69 -9.08
N THR A 229 -1.38 -10.34 -9.07
CA THR A 229 -2.29 -10.66 -7.96
C THR A 229 -2.38 -12.16 -7.72
N VAL A 230 -2.54 -12.95 -8.78
CA VAL A 230 -2.69 -14.41 -8.72
C VAL A 230 -1.42 -15.07 -8.18
N HIS A 231 -0.25 -14.70 -8.70
CA HIS A 231 1.03 -15.28 -8.29
C HIS A 231 1.56 -14.72 -6.96
N TYR A 232 1.21 -13.49 -6.57
CA TYR A 232 1.54 -13.01 -5.23
C TYR A 232 0.71 -13.71 -4.16
N ARG A 233 -0.61 -13.80 -4.36
CA ARG A 233 -1.51 -14.34 -3.33
C ARG A 233 -1.60 -15.88 -3.33
N GLY A 234 -1.22 -16.54 -4.43
CA GLY A 234 -1.40 -17.98 -4.59
C GLY A 234 -2.87 -18.38 -4.59
N ILE A 235 -3.69 -17.72 -5.42
CA ILE A 235 -5.16 -17.90 -5.49
C ILE A 235 -5.56 -18.54 -6.81
N LEU A 236 -6.84 -18.89 -6.96
CA LEU A 236 -7.44 -19.51 -8.16
C LEU A 236 -6.76 -20.82 -8.58
N GLY A 237 -6.18 -21.56 -7.63
CA GLY A 237 -5.49 -22.83 -7.88
C GLY A 237 -4.08 -22.68 -8.44
N PHE A 238 -3.56 -21.46 -8.57
CA PHE A 238 -2.17 -21.24 -8.95
C PHE A 238 -1.25 -21.25 -7.73
N GLU A 239 -0.10 -21.89 -7.87
CA GLU A 239 0.97 -21.77 -6.89
C GLU A 239 1.60 -20.38 -7.03
N GLY A 240 1.81 -19.71 -5.90
CA GLY A 240 2.36 -18.37 -5.86
C GLY A 240 3.13 -18.11 -4.56
N LEU A 241 3.58 -16.88 -4.41
CA LEU A 241 4.46 -16.44 -3.33
C LEU A 241 3.90 -16.79 -1.94
N TYR A 242 2.61 -16.52 -1.69
CA TYR A 242 1.96 -16.73 -0.39
C TYR A 242 0.97 -17.90 -0.39
N THR A 243 1.14 -18.89 -1.26
CA THR A 243 0.38 -20.14 -1.19
C THR A 243 0.54 -20.77 0.20
N ASN A 244 -0.56 -21.12 0.85
CA ASN A 244 -0.62 -21.60 2.25
C ASN A 244 -0.13 -20.61 3.31
N LEU A 245 0.01 -19.33 2.97
CA LEU A 245 0.39 -18.23 3.87
C LEU A 245 -0.61 -17.06 3.73
N HIS A 246 -1.91 -17.37 3.72
CA HIS A 246 -2.98 -16.40 3.46
C HIS A 246 -3.03 -15.27 4.50
N GLU A 247 -2.70 -15.57 5.77
CA GLU A 247 -2.61 -14.55 6.81
C GLU A 247 -1.53 -13.52 6.49
N VAL A 248 -0.42 -13.94 5.86
CA VAL A 248 0.75 -13.10 5.59
C VAL A 248 0.60 -12.31 4.29
N GLY A 249 0.01 -12.90 3.25
CA GLY A 249 -0.02 -12.33 1.90
C GLY A 249 -1.41 -12.17 1.28
N GLY A 250 -2.48 -12.63 1.94
CA GLY A 250 -3.86 -12.48 1.50
C GLY A 250 -4.52 -11.19 1.99
N LEU A 251 -5.68 -10.86 1.45
CA LEU A 251 -6.50 -9.76 1.94
C LEU A 251 -7.04 -10.11 3.33
N SER A 252 -6.88 -9.19 4.29
CA SER A 252 -7.41 -9.36 5.64
C SER A 252 -8.88 -8.94 5.71
N PRO A 253 -9.69 -9.59 6.60
CA PRO A 253 -11.08 -9.21 6.80
C PRO A 253 -11.26 -7.77 7.30
N TYR A 254 -12.47 -7.24 7.14
CA TYR A 254 -12.88 -5.98 7.76
C TYR A 254 -12.72 -6.03 9.28
N ALA A 255 -12.34 -4.91 9.87
CA ALA A 255 -12.24 -4.73 11.31
C ALA A 255 -13.45 -3.93 11.82
N SER A 256 -14.10 -4.41 12.88
CA SER A 256 -15.20 -3.70 13.55
C SER A 256 -14.69 -2.78 14.66
N ARG A 257 -13.50 -3.06 15.18
CA ARG A 257 -12.83 -2.33 16.26
C ARG A 257 -11.31 -2.47 16.14
N VAL A 258 -10.57 -1.63 16.82
CA VAL A 258 -9.10 -1.59 16.73
C VAL A 258 -8.47 -2.90 17.23
N GLU A 259 -9.09 -3.58 18.20
CA GLU A 259 -8.65 -4.89 18.67
C GLU A 259 -8.62 -5.95 17.57
N ASP A 260 -9.55 -5.88 16.60
CA ASP A 260 -9.58 -6.81 15.47
C ASP A 260 -8.32 -6.63 14.60
N LEU A 261 -7.85 -5.38 14.41
CA LEU A 261 -6.58 -5.09 13.71
C LEU A 261 -5.37 -5.64 14.46
N ILE A 262 -5.36 -5.51 15.80
CA ILE A 262 -4.29 -6.06 16.63
C ILE A 262 -4.27 -7.59 16.54
N ASP A 263 -5.43 -8.23 16.56
CA ASP A 263 -5.53 -9.68 16.46
C ASP A 263 -5.15 -10.20 15.08
N GLN A 264 -5.47 -9.47 13.99
CA GLN A 264 -4.98 -9.75 12.66
C GLN A 264 -3.44 -9.65 12.60
N GLN A 265 -2.86 -8.59 13.13
CA GLN A 265 -1.39 -8.42 13.18
C GLN A 265 -0.71 -9.57 13.96
N ARG A 266 -1.30 -10.00 15.07
CA ARG A 266 -0.82 -11.17 15.82
C ARG A 266 -0.95 -12.47 15.02
N ALA A 267 -2.02 -12.63 14.24
CA ALA A 267 -2.21 -13.79 13.36
C ALA A 267 -1.14 -13.83 12.27
N HIS A 268 -0.86 -12.69 11.61
CA HIS A 268 0.23 -12.57 10.62
C HIS A 268 1.58 -13.00 11.20
N TYR A 269 1.89 -12.52 12.40
CA TYR A 269 3.16 -12.82 13.07
C TYR A 269 3.28 -14.30 13.45
N ARG A 270 2.19 -14.90 13.99
CA ARG A 270 2.15 -16.34 14.29
C ARG A 270 2.28 -17.18 13.02
N ALA A 271 1.57 -16.83 11.95
CA ALA A 271 1.66 -17.54 10.68
C ALA A 271 3.08 -17.49 10.08
N TRP A 272 3.72 -16.32 10.18
CA TRP A 272 5.12 -16.17 9.71
C TRP A 272 6.08 -17.04 10.50
N PHE A 273 5.98 -17.07 11.83
CA PHE A 273 6.81 -17.95 12.65
C PHE A 273 6.53 -19.43 12.44
N ALA A 274 5.28 -19.81 12.22
CA ALA A 274 4.94 -21.18 11.85
C ALA A 274 5.60 -21.57 10.49
N ALA A 275 5.61 -20.66 9.52
CA ALA A 275 6.31 -20.87 8.25
C ALA A 275 7.83 -21.00 8.44
N MET A 276 8.44 -20.20 9.32
CA MET A 276 9.85 -20.33 9.67
C MET A 276 10.16 -21.70 10.29
N ASP A 277 9.35 -22.14 11.25
CA ASP A 277 9.53 -23.43 11.90
C ASP A 277 9.42 -24.59 10.90
N LEU A 278 8.45 -24.52 9.97
CA LEU A 278 8.28 -25.50 8.88
C LEU A 278 9.47 -25.52 7.90
N ALA A 279 10.06 -24.34 7.64
CA ALA A 279 11.23 -24.20 6.78
C ALA A 279 12.56 -24.55 7.49
N GLY A 280 12.53 -24.86 8.80
CA GLY A 280 13.74 -25.10 9.59
C GLY A 280 14.59 -23.86 9.80
N VAL A 281 14.00 -22.66 9.71
CA VAL A 281 14.69 -21.37 9.85
C VAL A 281 14.58 -20.87 11.28
N GLU A 282 15.72 -20.63 11.92
CA GLU A 282 15.75 -20.18 13.31
C GLU A 282 15.16 -18.76 13.47
N ARG A 283 14.27 -18.56 14.42
CA ARG A 283 13.63 -17.26 14.71
C ARG A 283 14.62 -16.13 15.03
N ARG A 284 15.79 -16.46 15.58
CA ARG A 284 16.86 -15.46 15.82
C ARG A 284 17.35 -14.79 14.53
N LEU A 285 17.33 -15.50 13.39
CA LEU A 285 17.73 -14.93 12.09
C LEU A 285 16.76 -13.83 11.64
N PHE A 286 15.46 -14.01 11.91
CA PHE A 286 14.46 -12.96 11.64
C PHE A 286 14.74 -11.70 12.47
N ALA A 287 15.03 -11.84 13.77
CA ALA A 287 15.37 -10.71 14.63
C ALA A 287 16.68 -10.03 14.19
N GLN A 288 17.69 -10.80 13.73
CA GLN A 288 18.94 -10.28 13.19
C GLN A 288 18.77 -9.53 11.85
N ALA A 289 17.78 -9.92 11.06
CA ALA A 289 17.40 -9.26 9.82
C ALA A 289 16.39 -8.12 10.02
N ASP A 290 16.39 -7.48 11.19
CA ASP A 290 15.48 -6.41 11.57
C ASP A 290 13.99 -6.83 11.45
N GLY A 291 13.70 -8.07 11.86
CA GLY A 291 12.37 -8.66 11.80
C GLY A 291 11.39 -8.00 12.77
N ASN A 292 10.28 -7.54 12.23
CA ASN A 292 9.18 -6.92 12.97
C ASN A 292 7.84 -7.26 12.31
N LEU A 293 6.72 -6.73 12.81
CA LEU A 293 5.38 -6.97 12.26
C LEU A 293 5.28 -6.59 10.78
N HIS A 294 5.88 -5.49 10.37
CA HIS A 294 5.90 -5.05 8.98
C HIS A 294 6.61 -6.05 8.06
N ARG A 295 7.71 -6.65 8.54
CA ARG A 295 8.46 -7.66 7.79
C ARG A 295 7.82 -9.06 7.80
N ALA A 296 6.78 -9.27 8.62
CA ALA A 296 5.99 -10.48 8.68
C ALA A 296 4.62 -10.36 7.99
N SER A 297 4.39 -9.28 7.24
CA SER A 297 3.09 -9.00 6.61
C SER A 297 3.30 -8.36 5.23
N TRP A 298 2.72 -8.97 4.21
CA TRP A 298 2.73 -8.51 2.81
C TRP A 298 1.32 -8.42 2.25
N ASN A 299 0.35 -8.22 3.12
CA ASN A 299 -1.06 -8.15 2.78
C ASN A 299 -1.33 -7.00 1.79
N PRO A 300 -2.31 -7.15 0.88
CA PRO A 300 -2.73 -6.10 -0.05
C PRO A 300 -3.14 -4.79 0.61
N VAL A 301 -3.62 -4.86 1.84
CA VAL A 301 -3.90 -3.72 2.71
C VAL A 301 -3.24 -3.97 4.05
N ARG A 302 -2.42 -3.04 4.51
CA ARG A 302 -1.74 -3.15 5.80
C ARG A 302 -1.51 -1.80 6.46
N LEU A 303 -1.23 -1.82 7.76
CA LEU A 303 -0.69 -0.65 8.47
C LEU A 303 0.81 -0.56 8.20
N SER A 304 1.30 0.64 7.90
CA SER A 304 2.71 0.89 7.58
C SER A 304 3.44 1.58 8.73
N ARG A 305 4.76 1.42 8.79
CA ARG A 305 5.63 2.13 9.75
C ARG A 305 5.59 3.66 9.60
N HIS A 306 5.06 4.16 8.50
CA HIS A 306 4.88 5.58 8.23
C HIS A 306 3.61 6.16 8.85
N GLY A 307 2.83 5.36 9.62
CA GLY A 307 1.55 5.78 10.18
C GLY A 307 0.47 5.92 9.11
N THR A 308 0.47 5.05 8.12
CA THR A 308 -0.47 5.06 7.00
C THR A 308 -1.19 3.73 6.86
N VAL A 309 -2.36 3.73 6.22
CA VAL A 309 -2.87 2.56 5.52
C VAL A 309 -2.17 2.50 4.18
N GLU A 310 -1.54 1.38 3.89
CA GLU A 310 -0.82 1.10 2.65
C GLU A 310 -1.66 0.14 1.79
N ILE A 311 -2.00 0.56 0.58
CA ILE A 311 -2.76 -0.19 -0.43
C ILE A 311 -1.77 -0.70 -1.46
N ARG A 312 -1.71 -2.03 -1.68
CA ARG A 312 -0.67 -2.71 -2.45
C ARG A 312 -1.21 -3.60 -3.58
N SER A 313 -2.51 -3.50 -3.84
CA SER A 313 -3.22 -4.40 -4.78
C SER A 313 -2.90 -4.15 -6.26
N MET A 314 -2.34 -2.98 -6.58
CA MET A 314 -2.24 -2.45 -7.92
C MET A 314 -1.02 -2.99 -8.67
N ASP A 315 -1.20 -3.36 -9.95
CA ASP A 315 -0.09 -3.61 -10.85
C ASP A 315 0.66 -2.31 -11.16
N ALA A 316 1.99 -2.38 -11.35
CA ALA A 316 2.73 -1.30 -11.98
C ALA A 316 2.19 -1.03 -13.38
N ASN A 317 2.10 0.24 -13.78
CA ASN A 317 1.38 0.66 -14.96
C ASN A 317 1.98 1.96 -15.52
N PHE A 318 1.47 2.39 -16.66
CA PHE A 318 1.80 3.70 -17.22
C PHE A 318 1.40 4.84 -16.29
N PRO A 319 2.15 5.95 -16.28
CA PRO A 319 1.91 7.09 -15.37
C PRO A 319 0.48 7.60 -15.35
N GLU A 320 -0.20 7.70 -16.49
CA GLU A 320 -1.61 8.15 -16.57
C GLU A 320 -2.53 7.25 -15.76
N MET A 321 -2.39 5.93 -15.89
CA MET A 321 -3.23 4.96 -15.16
C MET A 321 -2.90 4.98 -13.66
N VAL A 322 -1.63 5.09 -13.29
CA VAL A 322 -1.19 5.19 -11.89
C VAL A 322 -1.80 6.42 -11.22
N LEU A 323 -1.67 7.58 -11.86
CA LEU A 323 -2.21 8.83 -11.33
C LEU A 323 -3.74 8.81 -11.27
N ALA A 324 -4.41 8.22 -12.27
CA ALA A 324 -5.85 8.07 -12.30
C ALA A 324 -6.39 7.26 -11.11
N VAL A 325 -5.76 6.13 -10.82
CA VAL A 325 -6.17 5.29 -9.68
C VAL A 325 -5.84 5.94 -8.34
N CYS A 326 -4.72 6.64 -8.23
CA CYS A 326 -4.38 7.40 -7.03
C CYS A 326 -5.40 8.52 -6.74
N ALA A 327 -5.81 9.26 -7.77
CA ALA A 327 -6.86 10.29 -7.66
C ALA A 327 -8.21 9.68 -7.24
N LEU A 328 -8.59 8.53 -7.82
CA LEU A 328 -9.79 7.80 -7.46
C LEU A 328 -9.77 7.37 -5.98
N ILE A 329 -8.70 6.73 -5.52
CA ILE A 329 -8.55 6.30 -4.12
C ILE A 329 -8.60 7.51 -3.17
N ARG A 330 -7.94 8.61 -3.53
CA ARG A 330 -7.99 9.85 -2.74
C ARG A 330 -9.41 10.38 -2.62
N GLY A 331 -10.16 10.45 -3.71
CA GLY A 331 -11.55 10.91 -3.71
C GLY A 331 -12.46 10.05 -2.82
N VAL A 332 -12.34 8.72 -2.90
CA VAL A 332 -13.09 7.79 -2.03
C VAL A 332 -12.72 8.00 -0.56
N ALA A 333 -11.42 8.10 -0.25
CA ALA A 333 -10.93 8.28 1.12
C ALA A 333 -11.37 9.63 1.72
N GLU A 334 -11.29 10.72 0.95
CA GLU A 334 -11.75 12.05 1.38
C GLU A 334 -13.25 12.07 1.66
N ARG A 335 -14.06 11.38 0.85
CA ARG A 335 -15.48 11.26 1.12
C ARG A 335 -15.76 10.56 2.44
N VAL A 336 -15.17 9.38 2.66
CA VAL A 336 -15.34 8.64 3.94
C VAL A 336 -14.92 9.51 5.12
N ARG A 337 -13.82 10.23 5.00
CA ARG A 337 -13.27 11.06 6.06
C ARG A 337 -14.13 12.29 6.35
N ARG A 338 -14.49 13.06 5.30
CA ARG A 338 -15.23 14.34 5.46
C ARG A 338 -16.69 14.12 5.86
N GLU A 339 -17.33 13.10 5.31
CA GLU A 339 -18.69 12.71 5.70
C GLU A 339 -18.70 11.85 6.98
N ARG A 340 -17.51 11.53 7.57
CA ARG A 340 -17.34 10.71 8.78
C ARG A 340 -18.03 9.35 8.68
N LEU A 341 -18.04 8.74 7.49
CA LEU A 341 -18.75 7.50 7.24
C LEU A 341 -18.12 6.31 7.97
N GLU A 342 -18.94 5.50 8.60
CA GLU A 342 -18.54 4.18 9.06
C GLU A 342 -18.63 3.18 7.90
N VAL A 343 -17.50 2.54 7.55
CA VAL A 343 -17.45 1.53 6.49
C VAL A 343 -17.79 0.16 7.07
N ARG A 344 -18.97 -0.36 6.70
CA ARG A 344 -19.53 -1.58 7.29
C ARG A 344 -19.98 -2.59 6.25
N GLN A 345 -19.53 -3.84 6.39
CA GLN A 345 -20.00 -4.92 5.53
C GLN A 345 -21.50 -5.25 5.79
N SER A 346 -22.25 -5.51 4.72
CA SER A 346 -23.69 -5.78 4.79
C SER A 346 -24.09 -6.91 3.86
N ARG A 347 -24.93 -7.83 4.36
CA ARG A 347 -25.47 -8.93 3.53
C ARG A 347 -26.38 -8.38 2.45
N GLY A 348 -26.29 -8.94 1.24
CA GLY A 348 -27.11 -8.52 0.08
C GLY A 348 -26.59 -7.29 -0.63
N VAL A 349 -25.62 -6.58 -0.09
CA VAL A 349 -24.91 -5.47 -0.72
C VAL A 349 -23.82 -6.04 -1.63
N LEU A 350 -23.80 -5.63 -2.90
CA LEU A 350 -22.85 -6.09 -3.91
C LEU A 350 -21.93 -4.99 -4.44
N THR A 351 -22.24 -3.74 -4.10
CA THR A 351 -21.53 -2.51 -4.53
C THR A 351 -21.27 -1.61 -3.32
N LEU A 352 -20.65 -0.44 -3.51
CA LEU A 352 -20.58 0.59 -2.49
C LEU A 352 -21.93 1.33 -2.40
N GLU A 353 -22.57 1.30 -1.23
CA GLU A 353 -23.90 1.89 -1.02
C GLU A 353 -23.89 2.86 0.18
N PRO A 354 -23.81 4.19 -0.06
CA PRO A 354 -23.96 5.16 1.01
C PRO A 354 -25.38 5.10 1.63
N ASP A 355 -25.47 5.13 2.96
CA ASP A 355 -26.72 5.10 3.72
C ASP A 355 -26.59 5.91 5.02
N GLY A 356 -26.94 7.19 4.99
CA GLY A 356 -26.74 8.12 6.10
C GLY A 356 -25.25 8.27 6.46
N ASP A 357 -24.89 7.94 7.69
CA ASP A 357 -23.52 7.93 8.21
C ASP A 357 -22.76 6.62 7.95
N LEU A 358 -23.34 5.71 7.16
CA LEU A 358 -22.74 4.43 6.79
C LEU A 358 -22.34 4.42 5.31
N LEU A 359 -21.21 3.79 5.03
CA LEU A 359 -20.89 3.23 3.73
C LEU A 359 -21.04 1.71 3.85
N ARG A 360 -22.12 1.17 3.29
CA ARG A 360 -22.31 -0.27 3.19
C ARG A 360 -21.45 -0.84 2.07
N VAL A 361 -20.72 -1.91 2.39
CA VAL A 361 -19.86 -2.63 1.44
C VAL A 361 -20.21 -4.11 1.43
N PRO A 362 -19.84 -4.85 0.37
CA PRO A 362 -20.08 -6.30 0.31
C PRO A 362 -19.46 -7.04 1.50
N ILE A 363 -20.07 -8.17 1.89
CA ILE A 363 -19.48 -9.04 2.92
C ILE A 363 -18.13 -9.58 2.43
N PHE A 364 -17.19 -9.77 3.35
CA PHE A 364 -15.81 -10.15 3.04
C PHE A 364 -15.72 -11.46 2.23
N SER A 365 -16.54 -12.45 2.51
CA SER A 365 -16.54 -13.73 1.78
C SER A 365 -16.88 -13.57 0.30
N TYR A 366 -17.83 -12.69 -0.05
CA TYR A 366 -18.14 -12.36 -1.45
C TYR A 366 -17.03 -11.50 -2.07
N LEU A 367 -16.56 -10.49 -1.34
CA LEU A 367 -15.52 -9.57 -1.81
C LEU A 367 -14.23 -10.33 -2.19
N ASN A 368 -13.69 -11.12 -1.24
CA ASN A 368 -12.42 -11.85 -1.39
C ASN A 368 -12.55 -13.19 -2.13
N GLY A 369 -13.77 -13.63 -2.40
CA GLY A 369 -14.07 -14.85 -3.16
C GLY A 369 -14.50 -14.54 -4.58
N GLU A 370 -15.82 -14.42 -4.77
CA GLU A 370 -16.43 -14.30 -6.09
C GLU A 370 -16.02 -13.02 -6.83
N LEU A 371 -16.06 -11.87 -6.16
CA LEU A 371 -15.76 -10.59 -6.79
C LEU A 371 -14.28 -10.47 -7.15
N LEU A 372 -13.37 -10.80 -6.22
CA LEU A 372 -11.93 -10.83 -6.48
C LEU A 372 -11.58 -11.85 -7.57
N GLY A 373 -12.18 -13.04 -7.54
CA GLY A 373 -11.99 -14.07 -8.58
C GLY A 373 -12.39 -13.56 -9.95
N ALA A 374 -13.53 -12.87 -10.07
CA ALA A 374 -14.00 -12.25 -11.31
C ALA A 374 -13.07 -11.09 -11.75
N ALA A 375 -12.65 -10.23 -10.81
CA ALA A 375 -11.73 -9.14 -11.07
C ALA A 375 -10.37 -9.65 -11.58
N ALA A 376 -9.84 -10.70 -10.96
CA ALA A 376 -8.56 -11.29 -11.35
C ALA A 376 -8.62 -12.02 -12.70
N THR A 377 -9.76 -12.61 -13.09
CA THR A 377 -9.87 -13.39 -14.33
C THR A 377 -10.42 -12.59 -15.51
N ARG A 378 -11.54 -11.90 -15.34
CA ARG A 378 -12.23 -11.16 -16.40
C ARG A 378 -12.11 -9.64 -16.28
N GLY A 379 -11.67 -9.15 -15.11
CA GLY A 379 -11.57 -7.72 -14.86
C GLY A 379 -12.89 -7.01 -15.09
N VAL A 380 -12.84 -5.81 -15.65
CA VAL A 380 -14.00 -4.97 -15.97
C VAL A 380 -14.94 -5.53 -17.04
N LEU A 381 -14.61 -6.66 -17.67
CA LEU A 381 -15.52 -7.37 -18.60
C LEU A 381 -16.54 -8.24 -17.85
N ASP A 382 -16.38 -8.47 -16.56
CA ASP A 382 -17.40 -9.11 -15.72
C ASP A 382 -18.38 -8.05 -15.23
N GLN A 383 -19.67 -8.22 -15.52
CA GLN A 383 -20.72 -7.25 -15.16
C GLN A 383 -20.76 -6.93 -13.66
N ARG A 384 -20.43 -7.88 -12.78
CA ARG A 384 -20.38 -7.65 -11.33
C ARG A 384 -19.21 -6.73 -10.96
N VAL A 385 -18.06 -6.94 -11.60
CA VAL A 385 -16.86 -6.12 -11.41
C VAL A 385 -17.10 -4.73 -11.99
N GLU A 386 -17.67 -4.62 -13.17
CA GLU A 386 -18.01 -3.35 -13.78
C GLU A 386 -18.95 -2.54 -12.88
N ALA A 387 -20.06 -3.14 -12.43
CA ALA A 387 -21.01 -2.50 -11.52
C ALA A 387 -20.34 -2.07 -10.20
N TYR A 388 -19.39 -2.86 -9.72
CA TYR A 388 -18.62 -2.53 -8.53
C TYR A 388 -17.70 -1.33 -8.77
N VAL A 389 -16.93 -1.32 -9.85
CA VAL A 389 -16.07 -0.20 -10.27
C VAL A 389 -16.91 1.07 -10.46
N ASP A 390 -18.06 0.97 -11.15
CA ASP A 390 -19.00 2.08 -11.30
C ASP A 390 -19.43 2.68 -9.96
N SER A 391 -19.69 1.84 -8.97
CA SER A 391 -20.05 2.31 -7.63
C SER A 391 -18.90 3.05 -6.95
N VAL A 392 -17.67 2.58 -7.14
CA VAL A 392 -16.45 3.23 -6.60
C VAL A 392 -16.25 4.61 -7.26
N VAL A 393 -16.33 4.69 -8.59
CA VAL A 393 -16.16 5.95 -9.34
C VAL A 393 -17.25 6.96 -8.97
N ARG A 394 -18.54 6.55 -8.94
CA ARG A 394 -19.63 7.42 -8.49
C ARG A 394 -19.46 7.88 -7.06
N PHE A 395 -18.96 7.02 -6.18
CA PHE A 395 -18.72 7.37 -4.80
C PHE A 395 -17.59 8.40 -4.65
N ALA A 396 -16.53 8.29 -5.44
CA ALA A 396 -15.40 9.22 -5.44
C ALA A 396 -15.74 10.59 -6.04
N SER A 397 -16.58 10.63 -7.09
CA SER A 397 -16.77 11.78 -7.98
C SER A 397 -16.98 13.12 -7.28
N PRO A 398 -17.76 13.25 -6.17
CA PRO A 398 -17.93 14.53 -5.49
C PRO A 398 -16.71 15.07 -4.76
N TYR A 399 -15.67 14.23 -4.59
CA TYR A 399 -14.48 14.52 -3.80
C TYR A 399 -13.17 14.36 -4.60
N LEU A 400 -13.27 14.28 -5.93
CA LEU A 400 -12.08 14.28 -6.79
C LEU A 400 -11.45 15.67 -6.80
N GLU A 401 -10.19 15.77 -6.34
CA GLU A 401 -9.42 17.01 -6.35
C GLU A 401 -9.06 17.39 -7.80
N GLU A 402 -8.77 16.39 -8.64
CA GLU A 402 -8.35 16.51 -10.05
C GLU A 402 -9.24 15.59 -10.93
N PRO A 403 -10.48 15.99 -11.28
CA PRO A 403 -11.41 15.11 -11.99
C PRO A 403 -10.88 14.59 -13.33
N ASP A 404 -10.11 15.39 -14.06
CA ASP A 404 -9.56 15.01 -15.37
C ASP A 404 -8.52 13.87 -15.27
N LEU A 405 -7.93 13.66 -14.09
CA LEU A 405 -6.96 12.57 -13.91
C LEU A 405 -7.59 11.18 -14.05
N ILE A 406 -8.88 11.02 -13.79
CA ILE A 406 -9.52 9.70 -13.91
C ILE A 406 -9.99 9.36 -15.34
N GLU A 407 -9.88 10.27 -16.31
CA GLU A 407 -10.25 10.02 -17.71
C GLU A 407 -9.60 8.77 -18.33
N PRO A 408 -8.30 8.44 -18.03
CA PRO A 408 -7.67 7.23 -18.57
C PRO A 408 -8.39 5.92 -18.18
N LEU A 409 -9.11 5.89 -17.05
CA LEU A 409 -9.87 4.72 -16.63
C LEU A 409 -11.04 4.40 -17.58
N GLY A 410 -11.53 5.38 -18.35
CA GLY A 410 -12.75 5.28 -19.14
C GLY A 410 -14.00 5.52 -18.29
N THR A 411 -15.14 5.08 -18.80
CA THR A 411 -16.46 5.27 -18.15
C THR A 411 -17.23 3.95 -18.13
N SER A 412 -18.35 3.94 -17.43
CA SER A 412 -19.28 2.80 -17.41
C SER A 412 -19.58 2.27 -18.82
N GLY A 413 -19.48 0.98 -19.04
CA GLY A 413 -19.59 0.34 -20.34
C GLY A 413 -18.34 0.40 -21.21
N SER A 414 -17.31 1.15 -20.81
CA SER A 414 -16.09 1.35 -21.61
C SER A 414 -14.80 1.52 -20.78
N TYR A 415 -14.75 0.93 -19.58
CA TYR A 415 -13.52 0.92 -18.80
C TYR A 415 -12.36 0.31 -19.56
N ARG A 416 -11.18 0.92 -19.41
CA ARG A 416 -9.96 0.53 -20.11
C ARG A 416 -8.98 -0.12 -19.14
N THR A 417 -8.23 -1.09 -19.65
CA THR A 417 -7.08 -1.64 -18.92
C THR A 417 -5.91 -1.77 -19.88
N THR A 418 -4.72 -1.46 -19.40
CA THR A 418 -3.48 -1.55 -20.17
C THR A 418 -3.24 -2.96 -20.72
N GLU A 419 -3.54 -4.00 -19.91
CA GLU A 419 -3.41 -5.39 -20.33
C GLU A 419 -4.24 -5.68 -21.59
N ARG A 420 -5.52 -5.28 -21.59
CA ARG A 420 -6.43 -5.52 -22.72
C ARG A 420 -5.98 -4.76 -23.97
N GLU A 421 -5.63 -3.50 -23.83
CA GLU A 421 -5.14 -2.67 -24.94
C GLU A 421 -3.94 -3.33 -25.63
N ILE A 422 -2.97 -3.81 -24.83
CA ILE A 422 -1.77 -4.46 -25.35
C ILE A 422 -2.11 -5.81 -26.00
N VAL A 423 -2.89 -6.67 -25.34
CA VAL A 423 -3.24 -8.00 -25.89
C VAL A 423 -4.02 -7.89 -27.17
N GLU A 424 -4.97 -6.94 -27.27
CA GLU A 424 -5.75 -6.68 -28.50
C GLU A 424 -4.88 -6.16 -29.67
N SER A 425 -3.70 -5.60 -29.41
CA SER A 425 -2.77 -5.18 -30.46
C SER A 425 -1.99 -6.32 -31.11
N PHE A 426 -2.01 -7.52 -30.50
CA PHE A 426 -1.33 -8.70 -31.05
C PHE A 426 -2.24 -9.53 -31.92
N PRO A 427 -1.77 -10.00 -33.11
CA PRO A 427 -2.49 -10.99 -33.90
C PRO A 427 -2.79 -12.24 -33.05
N ASP A 428 -3.95 -12.83 -33.20
CA ASP A 428 -4.39 -14.04 -32.49
C ASP A 428 -4.40 -13.91 -30.95
N GLY A 429 -4.49 -12.66 -30.42
CA GLY A 429 -4.48 -12.41 -28.99
C GLY A 429 -3.14 -12.73 -28.30
N GLY A 430 -2.06 -12.95 -29.06
CA GLY A 430 -0.70 -13.13 -28.53
C GLY A 430 -0.56 -14.33 -27.62
N ALA A 431 -1.12 -15.50 -27.95
CA ALA A 431 -1.13 -16.70 -27.09
C ALA A 431 0.26 -17.08 -26.56
N ALA A 432 1.30 -16.87 -27.36
CA ALA A 432 2.70 -17.01 -26.97
C ALA A 432 3.54 -15.96 -27.70
N LEU A 433 4.46 -15.30 -26.99
CA LEU A 433 5.39 -14.34 -27.57
C LEU A 433 6.64 -15.02 -28.07
N THR A 434 7.12 -14.65 -29.26
CA THR A 434 8.52 -14.82 -29.60
C THR A 434 9.37 -13.87 -28.75
N ARG A 435 10.67 -14.18 -28.61
CA ARG A 435 11.60 -13.28 -27.90
C ARG A 435 11.61 -11.88 -28.53
N GLU A 436 11.62 -11.80 -29.86
CA GLU A 436 11.62 -10.53 -30.60
C GLU A 436 10.36 -9.69 -30.30
N GLN A 437 9.17 -10.31 -30.32
CA GLN A 437 7.92 -9.65 -29.97
C GLN A 437 7.93 -9.16 -28.52
N GLY A 438 8.41 -9.98 -27.58
CA GLY A 438 8.51 -9.56 -26.17
C GLY A 438 9.45 -8.40 -25.96
N LEU A 439 10.63 -8.39 -26.61
CA LEU A 439 11.58 -7.28 -26.54
C LEU A 439 11.05 -6.00 -27.24
N ALA A 440 10.30 -6.17 -28.35
CA ALA A 440 9.63 -5.04 -29.00
C ALA A 440 8.60 -4.40 -28.05
N LEU A 441 7.73 -5.22 -27.43
CA LEU A 441 6.77 -4.76 -26.44
C LEU A 441 7.43 -3.99 -25.29
N VAL A 442 8.56 -4.49 -24.76
CA VAL A 442 9.29 -3.81 -23.68
C VAL A 442 9.76 -2.42 -24.14
N ARG A 443 10.37 -2.34 -25.33
CA ARG A 443 10.85 -1.05 -25.87
C ARG A 443 9.71 -0.06 -26.12
N ASP A 444 8.62 -0.53 -26.70
CA ASP A 444 7.44 0.31 -27.00
C ASP A 444 6.79 0.82 -25.70
N ALA A 445 6.71 -0.02 -24.67
CA ALA A 445 6.21 0.42 -23.37
C ALA A 445 7.14 1.45 -22.69
N CYS A 446 8.46 1.30 -22.77
CA CYS A 446 9.41 2.32 -22.28
C CYS A 446 9.22 3.65 -23.01
N LEU A 447 9.14 3.65 -24.35
CA LEU A 447 8.95 4.86 -25.14
C LEU A 447 7.60 5.53 -24.81
N ARG A 448 6.52 4.76 -24.71
CA ARG A 448 5.19 5.28 -24.32
C ARG A 448 5.25 5.95 -22.95
N MET A 449 5.96 5.36 -21.99
CA MET A 449 6.13 5.95 -20.65
C MET A 449 6.87 7.29 -20.73
N ASP A 450 7.98 7.38 -21.49
CA ASP A 450 8.74 8.61 -21.67
C ASP A 450 7.85 9.73 -22.26
N GLU A 451 7.04 9.41 -23.28
CA GLU A 451 6.10 10.34 -23.90
C GLU A 451 5.01 10.81 -22.93
N GLN A 452 4.46 9.90 -22.13
CA GLN A 452 3.46 10.24 -21.11
C GLN A 452 4.04 11.15 -20.04
N VAL A 453 5.23 10.85 -19.51
CA VAL A 453 5.90 11.70 -18.52
C VAL A 453 6.10 13.10 -19.07
N ALA A 454 6.64 13.22 -20.30
CA ALA A 454 6.86 14.52 -20.93
C ALA A 454 5.54 15.29 -21.16
N THR A 455 4.44 14.61 -21.49
CA THR A 455 3.14 15.23 -21.71
C THR A 455 2.51 15.69 -20.41
N LEU A 456 2.52 14.84 -19.38
CA LEU A 456 1.99 15.17 -18.06
C LEU A 456 2.79 16.28 -17.38
N ARG A 457 4.13 16.29 -17.51
CA ARG A 457 4.97 17.39 -17.01
C ARG A 457 4.53 18.73 -17.58
N ARG A 458 4.39 18.83 -18.91
CA ARG A 458 3.89 20.07 -19.54
C ARG A 458 2.54 20.50 -18.98
N LYS A 459 1.58 19.56 -18.85
CA LYS A 459 0.25 19.86 -18.30
C LYS A 459 0.31 20.42 -16.87
N TYR A 460 1.18 19.86 -16.01
CA TYR A 460 1.26 20.24 -14.59
C TYR A 460 2.24 21.37 -14.29
N ASP A 461 3.21 21.67 -15.17
CA ASP A 461 4.09 22.83 -15.03
C ASP A 461 3.45 24.11 -15.59
N GLU A 462 2.59 24.02 -16.62
CA GLU A 462 1.84 25.14 -17.20
C GLU A 462 0.58 25.50 -16.39
N ALA A 463 0.08 24.61 -15.53
CA ALA A 463 -1.03 24.93 -14.63
C ALA A 463 -0.56 26.00 -13.62
N PRO A 464 -1.30 27.13 -13.46
CA PRO A 464 -0.98 28.10 -12.42
C PRO A 464 -0.97 27.39 -11.07
N PRO A 465 -0.05 27.74 -10.14
CA PRO A 465 -0.08 27.17 -8.80
C PRO A 465 -1.50 27.35 -8.27
N GLU A 466 -2.12 26.27 -7.78
CA GLU A 466 -3.42 26.34 -7.15
C GLU A 466 -3.39 27.50 -6.16
N ASN A 467 -4.35 28.44 -6.30
CA ASN A 467 -4.48 29.56 -5.38
C ASN A 467 -4.27 29.01 -3.97
N GLU A 468 -3.31 29.59 -3.25
CA GLU A 468 -3.12 29.35 -1.82
C GLU A 468 -4.52 29.29 -1.22
N VAL A 469 -5.01 28.07 -0.97
CA VAL A 469 -6.20 27.89 -0.12
C VAL A 469 -5.82 28.61 1.13
N ASP A 470 -6.53 29.69 1.40
CA ASP A 470 -6.36 30.60 2.53
C ASP A 470 -5.84 29.79 3.73
N GLN A 471 -4.51 29.81 3.90
CA GLN A 471 -3.87 29.14 5.01
C GLN A 471 -4.20 29.98 6.24
N GLY A 472 -5.42 29.79 6.73
CA GLY A 472 -5.80 30.20 8.06
C GLY A 472 -4.76 29.61 9.00
N VAL A 473 -3.74 30.43 9.22
CA VAL A 473 -2.72 30.40 10.27
C VAL A 473 -2.59 29.03 11.00
N ALA A 474 -2.13 28.00 10.31
CA ALA A 474 -1.48 26.88 10.95
C ALA A 474 -0.07 27.36 11.31
N ARG A 475 0.15 27.79 12.56
CA ARG A 475 1.49 27.99 13.10
C ARG A 475 2.24 26.69 12.89
N VAL A 476 3.21 26.73 11.97
CA VAL A 476 4.21 25.69 11.77
C VAL A 476 4.91 25.49 13.11
N ILE A 477 4.61 24.41 13.80
CA ILE A 477 5.50 23.89 14.82
C ILE A 477 6.65 23.28 14.03
N ASP A 478 7.73 24.06 13.92
CA ASP A 478 8.99 23.61 13.31
C ASP A 478 9.59 22.50 14.18
N ILE A 479 9.38 21.23 13.77
CA ILE A 479 9.96 20.04 14.40
C ILE A 479 11.49 19.99 14.20
N ARG A 480 12.10 20.99 13.58
CA ARG A 480 13.56 21.10 13.41
C ARG A 480 14.28 21.71 14.61
N SER A 481 13.58 22.19 15.63
CA SER A 481 14.17 22.74 16.85
C SER A 481 14.05 21.80 18.06
N SER A 482 14.32 20.53 17.91
CA SER A 482 14.81 19.74 19.04
C SER A 482 16.26 20.14 19.25
N PRO A 483 16.68 20.53 20.47
CA PRO A 483 18.05 20.93 20.72
C PRO A 483 18.97 19.77 20.40
N THR A 484 19.93 20.01 19.52
CA THR A 484 21.08 19.14 19.29
C THR A 484 21.82 19.01 20.63
N ILE A 485 21.71 17.86 21.29
CA ILE A 485 22.55 17.51 22.38
C ILE A 485 23.96 17.39 21.81
N SER A 486 24.86 18.26 22.22
CA SER A 486 26.25 18.25 21.82
C SER A 486 26.89 16.91 22.19
N ALA A 487 27.74 16.38 21.34
CA ALA A 487 28.39 15.08 21.46
C ALA A 487 29.37 14.94 22.64
N GLU A 488 29.43 15.90 23.55
CA GLU A 488 30.40 15.94 24.68
C GLU A 488 29.82 15.50 26.03
N GLU A 489 28.50 15.24 26.16
CA GLU A 489 27.90 14.82 27.44
C GLU A 489 27.33 13.40 27.47
N ALA A 490 27.62 12.56 26.47
CA ALA A 490 27.23 11.16 26.51
C ALA A 490 28.26 10.31 27.27
N HIS A 491 28.06 10.12 28.56
CA HIS A 491 28.69 9.01 29.24
C HIS A 491 28.22 7.68 28.65
N PRO A 492 29.11 6.71 28.42
CA PRO A 492 28.75 5.44 27.81
C PRO A 492 27.89 4.62 28.79
N VAL A 493 26.59 4.61 28.61
CA VAL A 493 25.72 3.59 29.19
C VAL A 493 26.02 2.28 28.47
N SER A 494 26.45 1.28 29.25
CA SER A 494 26.98 0.03 28.74
C SER A 494 25.91 -0.70 27.92
N VAL A 495 26.33 -1.30 26.81
CA VAL A 495 25.54 -2.15 25.87
C VAL A 495 24.79 -3.30 26.58
N LEU A 496 25.11 -3.56 27.85
CA LEU A 496 24.46 -4.57 28.69
C LEU A 496 23.09 -4.15 29.25
N ASP A 497 22.80 -2.86 29.42
CA ASP A 497 21.53 -2.41 29.98
C ASP A 497 20.41 -2.29 28.89
N ALA A 498 20.77 -1.98 27.65
CA ALA A 498 19.84 -2.03 26.53
C ALA A 498 19.36 -3.47 26.23
N ARG A 499 20.21 -4.48 26.49
CA ARG A 499 19.85 -5.90 26.32
C ARG A 499 18.96 -6.45 27.44
N ARG A 500 18.94 -5.83 28.61
CA ARG A 500 18.03 -6.23 29.71
C ARG A 500 16.61 -5.75 29.50
N SER A 501 16.40 -4.55 28.96
CA SER A 501 15.06 -4.01 28.63
C SER A 501 14.39 -4.77 27.47
N ALA A 502 15.16 -5.19 26.46
CA ALA A 502 14.65 -6.01 25.37
C ALA A 502 14.26 -7.44 25.79
N ARG A 503 14.92 -7.98 26.86
CA ARG A 503 14.58 -9.31 27.41
C ARG A 503 13.30 -9.32 28.27
N ALA A 504 12.97 -8.20 28.91
CA ALA A 504 11.74 -8.09 29.70
C ALA A 504 10.49 -8.01 28.82
N ALA A 505 10.57 -7.27 27.71
CA ALA A 505 9.45 -7.14 26.77
C ALA A 505 9.12 -8.44 25.99
N ASN A 506 10.05 -9.40 25.94
CA ASN A 506 9.87 -10.65 25.19
C ASN A 506 9.32 -11.81 26.06
N LYS A 507 9.11 -11.60 27.36
CA LYS A 507 8.55 -12.64 28.26
C LYS A 507 7.02 -12.71 28.23
N ASP A 508 6.35 -11.65 27.78
CA ASP A 508 4.87 -11.58 27.74
C ASP A 508 4.29 -11.97 26.36
N LEU A 509 5.12 -12.46 25.43
CA LEU A 509 4.74 -12.84 24.07
C LEU A 509 5.03 -14.32 23.73
N ALA A 510 5.33 -15.14 24.73
CA ALA A 510 5.49 -16.60 24.56
C ALA A 510 4.22 -17.35 24.92
#